data_730c8a8e61f0d6e6b84f4d74da708e26
#
_entry.id   730c8a8e61f0d6e6b84f4d74da708e26
#
_cell.length_a   1.000
_cell.length_b   1.000
_cell.length_c   1.000
_cell.angle_alpha   90.00
_cell.angle_beta   90.00
_cell.angle_gamma   90.00
#
_symmetry.space_group_name_H-M   'P 1'
#
loop_
_entity.id
_entity.type
_entity.pdbx_description
1 polymer ?
#
loop_
_entity_poly.entity_id
_entity_poly.type
_entity_poly.pdbx_seq_one_letter_code
_entity_poly.pdbx_strand_id
1 'polypeptide(L)'
;ISVVVTRHNVDQLDEFASLAARYGATLRITRLRPSGRGADVWDELHPTAAQQRQLYDWLVRNGERVLTGDSFFHLSAYGDGSGGLPGLNMCGAGRVVCLIDPVGGVYACPFAIHDRFLAGNVVSDNGFDQVWKHSQLFNELREPQSAGACGSCGHYDSCRGGCMAAKFFTGLPMDGPDPECVQGYGEAALAADRVVPKPSGDHSHSKSKRGPATGPVA
;
A
#
# COMPACT_ATOMS: atom_id res chain seq x y z
N ILE A 1 3.51 7.66 -18.57
CA ILE A 1 2.30 8.26 -17.95
C ILE A 1 1.92 7.42 -16.75
N SER A 2 1.73 8.04 -15.57
CA SER A 2 1.28 7.34 -14.37
C SER A 2 -0.14 7.77 -14.02
N VAL A 3 -1.02 6.80 -13.81
CA VAL A 3 -2.43 7.02 -13.48
C VAL A 3 -2.73 6.37 -12.14
N VAL A 4 -3.25 7.15 -11.20
CA VAL A 4 -3.85 6.62 -9.97
C VAL A 4 -5.29 6.22 -10.29
N VAL A 5 -5.61 4.94 -10.11
CA VAL A 5 -6.97 4.45 -10.37
C VAL A 5 -7.89 4.85 -9.22
N THR A 6 -9.04 5.39 -9.58
CA THR A 6 -10.10 5.81 -8.69
C THR A 6 -11.45 5.30 -9.21
N ARG A 7 -12.51 5.41 -8.40
CA ARG A 7 -13.86 5.05 -8.84
C ARG A 7 -14.37 5.89 -10.02
N HIS A 8 -13.77 7.04 -10.28
CA HIS A 8 -14.20 7.97 -11.33
C HIS A 8 -13.47 7.78 -12.65
N ASN A 9 -12.36 7.02 -12.67
CA ASN A 9 -11.56 6.85 -13.88
C ASN A 9 -11.24 5.40 -14.25
N VAL A 10 -11.73 4.43 -13.48
CA VAL A 10 -11.53 3.01 -13.79
C VAL A 10 -12.13 2.61 -15.15
N ASP A 11 -13.17 3.29 -15.60
CA ASP A 11 -13.78 3.06 -16.91
C ASP A 11 -13.00 3.68 -18.08
N GLN A 12 -11.98 4.51 -17.80
CA GLN A 12 -11.17 5.25 -18.80
C GLN A 12 -9.80 4.61 -19.07
N LEU A 13 -9.57 3.38 -18.62
CA LEU A 13 -8.24 2.73 -18.73
C LEU A 13 -7.78 2.56 -20.18
N ASP A 14 -8.68 2.27 -21.12
CA ASP A 14 -8.36 2.18 -22.55
C ASP A 14 -8.00 3.54 -23.15
N GLU A 15 -8.62 4.62 -22.68
CA GLU A 15 -8.30 5.99 -23.10
C GLU A 15 -6.89 6.38 -22.62
N PHE A 16 -6.53 6.04 -21.37
CA PHE A 16 -5.17 6.26 -20.87
C PHE A 16 -4.13 5.44 -21.62
N ALA A 17 -4.44 4.18 -21.96
CA ALA A 17 -3.56 3.35 -22.77
C ALA A 17 -3.35 3.95 -24.17
N SER A 18 -4.43 4.40 -24.80
CA SER A 18 -4.41 5.06 -26.11
C SER A 18 -3.62 6.38 -26.06
N LEU A 19 -3.78 7.16 -24.98
CA LEU A 19 -3.03 8.39 -24.76
C LEU A 19 -1.53 8.10 -24.64
N ALA A 20 -1.15 7.10 -23.85
CA ALA A 20 0.24 6.71 -23.69
C ALA A 20 0.85 6.26 -25.03
N ALA A 21 0.15 5.42 -25.78
CA ALA A 21 0.59 4.95 -27.08
C ALA A 21 0.80 6.11 -28.06
N ARG A 22 -0.13 7.08 -28.09
CA ARG A 22 -0.03 8.27 -29.00
C ARG A 22 1.23 9.09 -28.75
N TYR A 23 1.72 9.12 -27.51
CA TYR A 23 2.94 9.85 -27.15
C TYR A 23 4.19 8.98 -27.04
N GLY A 24 4.13 7.72 -27.46
CA GLY A 24 5.24 6.77 -27.31
C GLY A 24 5.68 6.53 -25.86
N ALA A 25 4.74 6.71 -24.92
CA ALA A 25 4.99 6.57 -23.50
C ALA A 25 4.47 5.24 -22.94
N THR A 26 5.11 4.75 -21.87
CA THR A 26 4.60 3.59 -21.14
C THR A 26 3.53 4.04 -20.14
N LEU A 27 2.40 3.33 -20.10
CA LEU A 27 1.36 3.53 -19.08
C LEU A 27 1.75 2.80 -17.80
N ARG A 28 1.67 3.49 -16.66
CA ARG A 28 1.76 2.90 -15.32
C ARG A 28 0.46 3.11 -14.57
N ILE A 29 -0.10 2.03 -14.09
CA ILE A 29 -1.30 2.04 -13.24
C ILE A 29 -0.86 1.93 -11.79
N THR A 30 -1.37 2.80 -10.93
CA THR A 30 -1.09 2.84 -9.50
C THR A 30 -2.39 2.86 -8.69
N ARG A 31 -2.33 2.30 -7.50
CA ARG A 31 -3.45 2.26 -6.56
C ARG A 31 -3.55 3.60 -5.80
N LEU A 32 -4.77 4.09 -5.57
CA LEU A 32 -5.01 5.12 -4.56
C LEU A 32 -4.68 4.55 -3.17
N ARG A 33 -3.93 5.30 -2.38
CA ARG A 33 -3.53 4.86 -1.04
C ARG A 33 -4.19 5.69 0.04
N PRO A 34 -4.70 5.06 1.11
CA PRO A 34 -5.29 5.77 2.26
C PRO A 34 -4.20 6.34 3.19
N SER A 35 -3.10 6.88 2.65
CA SER A 35 -2.00 7.46 3.41
C SER A 35 -1.55 8.79 2.82
N GLY A 36 -0.97 9.66 3.66
CA GLY A 36 -0.64 11.02 3.27
C GLY A 36 -1.88 11.76 2.75
N ARG A 37 -1.75 12.54 1.69
CA ARG A 37 -2.88 13.27 1.07
C ARG A 37 -3.99 12.37 0.52
N GLY A 38 -3.69 11.11 0.25
CA GLY A 38 -4.71 10.15 -0.19
C GLY A 38 -5.71 9.80 0.89
N ALA A 39 -5.35 9.93 2.17
CA ALA A 39 -6.26 9.67 3.28
C ALA A 39 -7.48 10.62 3.29
N ASP A 40 -7.27 11.88 2.89
CA ASP A 40 -8.33 12.92 2.89
C ASP A 40 -9.43 12.64 1.85
N VAL A 41 -9.10 11.91 0.79
CA VAL A 41 -9.99 11.64 -0.35
C VAL A 41 -10.32 10.17 -0.52
N TRP A 42 -9.82 9.31 0.36
CA TRP A 42 -9.96 7.87 0.24
C TRP A 42 -11.42 7.42 0.18
N ASP A 43 -12.24 7.87 1.13
CA ASP A 43 -13.63 7.44 1.24
C ASP A 43 -14.46 7.81 -0.01
N GLU A 44 -14.08 8.90 -0.68
CA GLU A 44 -14.74 9.37 -1.89
C GLU A 44 -14.23 8.70 -3.16
N LEU A 45 -12.92 8.47 -3.26
CA LEU A 45 -12.28 8.14 -4.54
C LEU A 45 -11.86 6.68 -4.69
N HIS A 46 -11.78 5.88 -3.62
CA HIS A 46 -11.35 4.48 -3.77
C HIS A 46 -12.33 3.65 -4.60
N PRO A 47 -11.85 2.77 -5.48
CA PRO A 47 -12.70 1.89 -6.28
C PRO A 47 -13.46 0.88 -5.40
N THR A 48 -14.67 0.54 -5.78
CA THR A 48 -15.45 -0.55 -5.18
C THR A 48 -14.88 -1.92 -5.52
N ALA A 49 -15.26 -2.96 -4.79
CA ALA A 49 -14.85 -4.34 -5.09
C ALA A 49 -15.21 -4.76 -6.53
N ALA A 50 -16.36 -4.30 -7.06
CA ALA A 50 -16.73 -4.55 -8.45
C ALA A 50 -15.78 -3.86 -9.44
N GLN A 51 -15.42 -2.61 -9.18
CA GLN A 51 -14.45 -1.85 -9.99
C GLN A 51 -13.03 -2.43 -9.88
N GLN A 52 -12.65 -2.98 -8.74
CA GLN A 52 -11.37 -3.69 -8.59
C GLN A 52 -11.33 -4.97 -9.45
N ARG A 53 -12.45 -5.71 -9.56
CA ARG A 53 -12.53 -6.85 -10.49
C ARG A 53 -12.43 -6.42 -11.95
N GLN A 54 -13.11 -5.33 -12.33
CA GLN A 54 -13.00 -4.72 -13.67
C GLN A 54 -11.54 -4.32 -13.98
N LEU A 55 -10.86 -3.68 -13.03
CA LEU A 55 -9.44 -3.33 -13.15
C LEU A 55 -8.57 -4.59 -13.36
N TYR A 56 -8.81 -5.65 -12.58
CA TYR A 56 -8.08 -6.91 -12.74
C TYR A 56 -8.27 -7.48 -14.15
N ASP A 57 -9.50 -7.59 -14.62
CA ASP A 57 -9.81 -8.12 -15.97
C ASP A 57 -9.15 -7.28 -17.06
N TRP A 58 -9.10 -5.96 -16.86
CA TRP A 58 -8.39 -5.05 -17.77
C TRP A 58 -6.87 -5.28 -17.74
N LEU A 59 -6.28 -5.42 -16.56
CA LEU A 59 -4.85 -5.69 -16.39
C LEU A 59 -4.44 -7.05 -16.98
N VAL A 60 -5.27 -8.08 -16.86
CA VAL A 60 -5.02 -9.38 -17.48
C VAL A 60 -4.94 -9.25 -19.02
N ARG A 61 -5.83 -8.46 -19.63
CA ARG A 61 -5.82 -8.24 -21.08
C ARG A 61 -4.68 -7.36 -21.58
N ASN A 62 -4.14 -6.47 -20.74
CA ASN A 62 -3.18 -5.44 -21.14
C ASN A 62 -1.83 -5.54 -20.42
N GLY A 63 -1.61 -6.54 -19.58
CA GLY A 63 -0.49 -6.63 -18.64
C GLY A 63 0.91 -6.54 -19.25
N GLU A 64 1.09 -6.98 -20.49
CA GLU A 64 2.38 -6.87 -21.21
C GLU A 64 2.73 -5.41 -21.60
N ARG A 65 1.74 -4.53 -21.63
CA ARG A 65 1.88 -3.13 -22.08
C ARG A 65 1.81 -2.11 -20.95
N VAL A 66 1.57 -2.56 -19.73
CA VAL A 66 1.27 -1.70 -18.58
C VAL A 66 2.14 -2.05 -17.40
N LEU A 67 2.72 -1.05 -16.76
CA LEU A 67 3.46 -1.25 -15.53
C LEU A 67 2.51 -1.20 -14.33
N THR A 68 2.59 -2.21 -13.47
CA THR A 68 1.77 -2.33 -12.25
C THR A 68 2.58 -2.51 -10.98
N GLY A 69 3.78 -2.04 -10.89
CA GLY A 69 4.67 -2.26 -9.73
C GLY A 69 4.16 -1.69 -8.38
N ASP A 70 2.85 -1.69 -8.15
CA ASP A 70 2.21 -1.12 -6.98
C ASP A 70 1.46 -2.17 -6.13
N SER A 71 0.84 -1.75 -5.02
CA SER A 71 0.21 -2.61 -4.01
C SER A 71 -1.16 -3.19 -4.41
N PHE A 72 -1.26 -3.76 -5.59
CA PHE A 72 -2.48 -4.45 -6.06
C PHE A 72 -2.58 -5.90 -5.55
N PHE A 73 -1.97 -6.22 -4.43
CA PHE A 73 -1.92 -7.58 -3.87
C PHE A 73 -3.30 -8.18 -3.61
N HIS A 74 -4.28 -7.36 -3.28
CA HIS A 74 -5.67 -7.77 -3.06
C HIS A 74 -6.33 -8.32 -4.33
N LEU A 75 -5.86 -7.96 -5.52
CA LEU A 75 -6.34 -8.50 -6.78
C LEU A 75 -5.95 -9.97 -6.98
N SER A 76 -4.93 -10.46 -6.29
CA SER A 76 -4.55 -11.89 -6.32
C SER A 76 -5.64 -12.80 -5.74
N ALA A 77 -6.63 -12.25 -5.04
CA ALA A 77 -7.81 -12.97 -4.57
C ALA A 77 -8.91 -13.11 -5.63
N TYR A 78 -8.66 -12.66 -6.86
CA TYR A 78 -9.58 -12.78 -8.00
C TYR A 78 -8.91 -13.58 -9.12
N GLY A 79 -9.68 -14.41 -9.80
CA GLY A 79 -9.18 -15.31 -10.83
C GLY A 79 -8.86 -16.72 -10.29
N ASP A 80 -8.59 -17.64 -11.20
CA ASP A 80 -8.33 -19.06 -10.92
C ASP A 80 -6.86 -19.38 -10.57
N GLY A 81 -6.03 -18.35 -10.45
CA GLY A 81 -4.59 -18.51 -10.19
C GLY A 81 -3.76 -19.00 -11.37
N SER A 82 -4.37 -19.29 -12.54
CA SER A 82 -3.68 -19.83 -13.72
C SER A 82 -2.93 -18.77 -14.54
N GLY A 83 -3.18 -17.49 -14.29
CA GLY A 83 -2.61 -16.36 -15.03
C GLY A 83 -2.32 -15.16 -14.14
N GLY A 84 -1.64 -15.38 -13.00
CA GLY A 84 -1.33 -14.30 -12.08
C GLY A 84 -0.53 -13.18 -12.75
N LEU A 85 -0.99 -11.94 -12.62
CA LEU A 85 -0.22 -10.79 -13.06
C LEU A 85 1.14 -10.78 -12.33
N PRO A 86 2.27 -10.64 -13.03
CA PRO A 86 3.58 -10.63 -12.41
C PRO A 86 3.65 -9.58 -11.29
N GLY A 87 4.12 -9.98 -10.09
CA GLY A 87 4.33 -9.07 -8.96
C GLY A 87 3.11 -8.78 -8.09
N LEU A 88 1.96 -9.41 -8.31
CA LEU A 88 0.75 -9.21 -7.49
C LEU A 88 0.65 -10.13 -6.26
N ASN A 89 1.64 -10.95 -5.97
CA ASN A 89 1.47 -12.10 -5.10
C ASN A 89 1.44 -11.76 -3.60
N MET A 90 2.19 -10.76 -3.14
CA MET A 90 2.32 -10.51 -1.70
C MET A 90 2.93 -9.13 -1.43
N CYS A 91 2.52 -8.53 -0.31
CA CYS A 91 3.12 -7.30 0.18
C CYS A 91 4.63 -7.45 0.41
N GLY A 92 5.43 -6.60 -0.25
CA GLY A 92 6.89 -6.61 -0.14
C GLY A 92 7.46 -5.94 1.11
N ALA A 93 6.62 -5.32 1.95
CA ALA A 93 7.04 -4.57 3.14
C ALA A 93 7.85 -5.44 4.10
N GLY A 94 9.06 -5.00 4.45
CA GLY A 94 10.00 -5.72 5.30
C GLY A 94 10.51 -7.05 4.72
N ARG A 95 10.12 -7.41 3.47
CA ARG A 95 10.54 -8.63 2.76
C ARG A 95 11.52 -8.34 1.64
N VAL A 96 11.16 -7.41 0.76
CA VAL A 96 11.93 -7.01 -0.43
C VAL A 96 12.01 -5.50 -0.57
N VAL A 97 11.27 -4.75 0.26
CA VAL A 97 11.26 -3.29 0.25
C VAL A 97 11.19 -2.74 1.67
N CYS A 98 11.88 -1.65 1.90
CA CYS A 98 11.74 -0.76 3.05
C CYS A 98 11.94 0.69 2.59
N LEU A 99 11.76 1.65 3.49
CA LEU A 99 12.17 3.04 3.31
C LEU A 99 13.20 3.38 4.38
N ILE A 100 14.26 4.08 4.00
CA ILE A 100 15.17 4.75 4.95
C ILE A 100 14.96 6.25 4.78
N ASP A 101 14.61 6.93 5.86
CA ASP A 101 14.42 8.37 5.86
C ASP A 101 15.76 9.13 5.99
N PRO A 102 15.77 10.47 5.80
CA PRO A 102 17.01 11.26 5.87
C PRO A 102 17.71 11.28 7.23
N VAL A 103 17.04 10.85 8.30
CA VAL A 103 17.60 10.78 9.68
C VAL A 103 17.93 9.34 10.10
N GLY A 104 17.86 8.41 9.14
CA GLY A 104 18.24 7.01 9.33
C GLY A 104 17.13 6.09 9.84
N GLY A 105 15.91 6.57 10.02
CA GLY A 105 14.75 5.74 10.38
C GLY A 105 14.39 4.75 9.27
N VAL A 106 14.25 3.47 9.62
CA VAL A 106 13.91 2.38 8.68
C VAL A 106 12.46 2.00 8.84
N TYR A 107 11.65 2.25 7.83
CA TYR A 107 10.22 1.94 7.81
C TYR A 107 9.92 0.73 6.94
N ALA A 108 8.86 0.02 7.25
CA ALA A 108 8.50 -1.22 6.56
C ALA A 108 8.25 -1.05 5.06
N CYS A 109 7.72 0.11 4.62
CA CYS A 109 7.60 0.44 3.20
C CYS A 109 7.43 1.95 3.00
N PRO A 110 7.62 2.49 1.78
CA PRO A 110 7.49 3.92 1.49
C PRO A 110 6.11 4.52 1.76
N PHE A 111 5.08 3.69 1.89
CA PHE A 111 3.69 4.11 2.12
C PHE A 111 3.24 3.90 3.57
N ALA A 112 4.14 3.46 4.43
CA ALA A 112 3.90 3.18 5.84
C ALA A 112 4.87 3.99 6.73
N ILE A 113 4.95 5.31 6.49
CA ILE A 113 5.74 6.24 7.30
C ILE A 113 4.91 6.61 8.52
N HIS A 114 5.05 5.82 9.58
CA HIS A 114 4.36 5.97 10.86
C HIS A 114 5.14 5.18 11.92
N ASP A 115 5.14 5.62 13.17
CA ASP A 115 5.89 4.97 14.27
C ASP A 115 5.59 3.48 14.41
N ARG A 116 4.35 3.06 14.15
CA ARG A 116 3.94 1.64 14.14
C ARG A 116 4.75 0.79 13.17
N PHE A 117 5.31 1.39 12.12
CA PHE A 117 6.06 0.73 11.06
C PHE A 117 7.54 1.09 11.04
N LEU A 118 8.03 1.76 12.08
CA LEU A 118 9.45 2.00 12.29
C LEU A 118 10.12 0.72 12.78
N ALA A 119 11.00 0.18 11.99
CA ALA A 119 11.71 -1.07 12.26
C ALA A 119 12.99 -0.88 13.08
N GLY A 120 13.56 0.31 13.04
CA GLY A 120 14.81 0.70 13.70
C GLY A 120 15.45 1.91 13.02
N ASN A 121 16.71 2.19 13.34
CA ASN A 121 17.45 3.31 12.75
C ASN A 121 18.88 2.87 12.40
N VAL A 122 19.31 3.12 11.16
CA VAL A 122 20.61 2.67 10.66
C VAL A 122 21.80 3.29 11.40
N VAL A 123 21.59 4.42 12.07
CA VAL A 123 22.68 5.12 12.82
C VAL A 123 22.79 4.55 14.23
N SER A 124 21.68 4.40 14.96
CA SER A 124 21.68 3.92 16.37
C SER A 124 21.78 2.39 16.48
N ASP A 125 21.32 1.63 15.50
CA ASP A 125 21.18 0.17 15.59
C ASP A 125 22.30 -0.58 14.84
N ASN A 126 23.48 0.00 14.76
CA ASN A 126 24.68 -0.60 14.14
C ASN A 126 24.51 -0.97 12.66
N GLY A 127 23.74 -0.18 11.91
CA GLY A 127 23.63 -0.29 10.46
C GLY A 127 22.38 -1.01 9.96
N PHE A 128 22.19 -0.91 8.66
CA PHE A 128 21.01 -1.44 7.98
C PHE A 128 20.86 -2.97 8.14
N ASP A 129 21.97 -3.70 8.08
CA ASP A 129 21.94 -5.16 8.16
C ASP A 129 21.34 -5.68 9.48
N GLN A 130 21.64 -4.99 10.59
CA GLN A 130 21.06 -5.30 11.89
C GLN A 130 19.56 -5.06 11.91
N VAL A 131 19.12 -3.89 11.45
CA VAL A 131 17.69 -3.58 11.36
C VAL A 131 16.98 -4.58 10.45
N TRP A 132 17.51 -4.84 9.26
CA TRP A 132 16.89 -5.72 8.27
C TRP A 132 16.72 -7.15 8.77
N LYS A 133 17.72 -7.69 9.44
CA LYS A 133 17.72 -9.11 9.88
C LYS A 133 17.02 -9.33 11.22
N HIS A 134 17.11 -8.36 12.14
CA HIS A 134 16.75 -8.58 13.53
C HIS A 134 15.57 -7.75 14.03
N SER A 135 15.03 -6.82 13.21
CA SER A 135 13.83 -6.08 13.60
C SER A 135 12.66 -7.04 13.86
N GLN A 136 12.06 -6.91 15.03
CA GLN A 136 10.85 -7.66 15.38
C GLN A 136 9.73 -7.38 14.35
N LEU A 137 9.52 -6.12 13.99
CA LEU A 137 8.51 -5.73 12.99
C LEU A 137 8.73 -6.45 11.65
N PHE A 138 9.97 -6.48 11.15
CA PHE A 138 10.25 -7.13 9.88
C PHE A 138 10.06 -8.64 9.95
N ASN A 139 10.41 -9.27 11.06
CA ASN A 139 10.19 -10.70 11.27
C ASN A 139 8.68 -11.03 11.33
N GLU A 140 7.88 -10.23 12.06
CA GLU A 140 6.42 -10.35 12.07
C GLU A 140 5.80 -10.20 10.67
N LEU A 141 6.29 -9.25 9.86
CA LEU A 141 5.80 -9.05 8.50
C LEU A 141 6.19 -10.20 7.55
N ARG A 142 7.33 -10.85 7.79
CA ARG A 142 7.78 -12.00 6.99
C ARG A 142 6.98 -13.25 7.26
N GLU A 143 6.43 -13.37 8.44
CA GLU A 143 5.60 -14.50 8.88
C GLU A 143 4.18 -14.01 9.24
N PRO A 144 3.41 -13.51 8.27
CA PRO A 144 2.10 -12.96 8.57
C PRO A 144 1.17 -14.05 9.06
N GLN A 145 0.52 -13.79 10.19
CA GLN A 145 -0.52 -14.65 10.71
C GLN A 145 -1.84 -14.37 10.03
N SER A 146 -2.62 -15.39 9.74
CA SER A 146 -3.96 -15.24 9.22
C SER A 146 -4.97 -15.28 10.35
N ALA A 147 -5.94 -14.39 10.34
CA ALA A 147 -7.05 -14.38 11.27
C ALA A 147 -8.31 -13.81 10.63
N GLY A 148 -9.43 -13.90 11.35
CA GLY A 148 -10.70 -13.35 10.94
C GLY A 148 -11.18 -13.86 9.58
N ALA A 149 -11.76 -12.97 8.79
CA ALA A 149 -12.28 -13.30 7.46
C ALA A 149 -11.21 -13.87 6.53
N CYS A 150 -9.98 -13.38 6.61
CA CYS A 150 -8.88 -13.87 5.78
C CYS A 150 -8.44 -15.28 6.17
N GLY A 151 -8.60 -15.70 7.44
CA GLY A 151 -8.23 -17.02 7.90
C GLY A 151 -9.02 -18.16 7.27
N SER A 152 -10.29 -17.90 6.91
CA SER A 152 -11.19 -18.85 6.23
C SER A 152 -11.32 -18.60 4.72
N CYS A 153 -10.60 -17.61 4.17
CA CYS A 153 -10.70 -17.27 2.75
C CYS A 153 -9.89 -18.25 1.91
N GLY A 154 -10.52 -18.89 0.93
CA GLY A 154 -9.87 -19.82 -0.01
C GLY A 154 -8.78 -19.18 -0.89
N HIS A 155 -8.73 -17.83 -0.98
CA HIS A 155 -7.73 -17.07 -1.71
C HIS A 155 -6.60 -16.52 -0.84
N TYR A 156 -6.57 -16.86 0.46
CA TYR A 156 -5.59 -16.30 1.38
C TYR A 156 -4.15 -16.56 0.94
N ASP A 157 -3.85 -17.76 0.44
CA ASP A 157 -2.50 -18.12 -0.01
C ASP A 157 -1.99 -17.24 -1.17
N SER A 158 -2.88 -16.72 -1.99
CA SER A 158 -2.55 -15.86 -3.11
C SER A 158 -2.37 -14.39 -2.71
N CYS A 159 -3.25 -13.83 -1.87
CA CYS A 159 -3.24 -12.39 -1.57
C CYS A 159 -2.66 -12.03 -0.20
N ARG A 160 -2.58 -13.00 0.75
CA ARG A 160 -2.07 -12.81 2.12
C ARG A 160 -2.69 -11.62 2.87
N GLY A 161 -3.96 -11.34 2.63
CA GLY A 161 -4.68 -10.23 3.24
C GLY A 161 -4.35 -8.85 2.64
N GLY A 162 -3.65 -8.77 1.51
CA GLY A 162 -3.41 -7.54 0.78
C GLY A 162 -2.35 -6.62 1.40
N CYS A 163 -2.58 -5.30 1.32
CA CYS A 163 -1.61 -4.27 1.71
C CYS A 163 -1.75 -3.90 3.19
N MET A 164 -0.70 -4.13 3.98
CA MET A 164 -0.69 -3.81 5.40
C MET A 164 -0.88 -2.31 5.68
N ALA A 165 -0.27 -1.43 4.87
CA ALA A 165 -0.42 0.01 5.03
C ALA A 165 -1.86 0.45 4.75
N ALA A 166 -2.50 -0.11 3.72
CA ALA A 166 -3.90 0.19 3.42
C ALA A 166 -4.82 -0.20 4.58
N LYS A 167 -4.64 -1.38 5.17
CA LYS A 167 -5.39 -1.81 6.35
C LYS A 167 -5.23 -0.83 7.52
N PHE A 168 -3.99 -0.53 7.88
CA PHE A 168 -3.70 0.35 9.00
C PHE A 168 -4.32 1.74 8.85
N PHE A 169 -4.10 2.40 7.71
CA PHE A 169 -4.57 3.78 7.50
C PHE A 169 -6.09 3.88 7.29
N THR A 170 -6.78 2.77 7.04
CA THR A 170 -8.25 2.72 7.04
C THR A 170 -8.84 2.26 8.37
N GLY A 171 -7.99 1.97 9.38
CA GLY A 171 -8.43 1.50 10.70
C GLY A 171 -8.74 0.00 10.75
N LEU A 172 -8.49 -0.76 9.69
CA LEU A 172 -8.71 -2.20 9.68
C LEU A 172 -7.61 -2.95 10.44
N PRO A 173 -7.93 -4.09 11.07
CA PRO A 173 -6.94 -4.90 11.77
C PRO A 173 -5.88 -5.45 10.80
N MET A 174 -4.64 -5.57 11.30
CA MET A 174 -3.49 -5.99 10.48
C MET A 174 -3.61 -7.43 9.96
N ASP A 175 -4.33 -8.27 10.67
CA ASP A 175 -4.67 -9.66 10.33
C ASP A 175 -6.00 -9.78 9.56
N GLY A 176 -6.67 -8.68 9.28
CA GLY A 176 -7.92 -8.60 8.54
C GLY A 176 -7.74 -8.47 7.03
N PRO A 177 -8.85 -8.22 6.30
CA PRO A 177 -8.83 -8.03 4.86
C PRO A 177 -8.25 -6.67 4.45
N ASP A 178 -7.75 -6.60 3.21
CA ASP A 178 -7.48 -5.33 2.54
C ASP A 178 -8.79 -4.54 2.39
N PRO A 179 -8.79 -3.20 2.58
CA PRO A 179 -10.01 -2.40 2.44
C PRO A 179 -10.66 -2.50 1.05
N GLU A 180 -9.87 -2.79 0.01
CA GLU A 180 -10.35 -2.99 -1.36
C GLU A 180 -10.39 -4.47 -1.76
N CYS A 181 -10.57 -5.38 -0.80
CA CYS A 181 -10.66 -6.81 -1.06
C CYS A 181 -11.72 -7.13 -2.12
N VAL A 182 -11.34 -7.78 -3.22
CA VAL A 182 -12.22 -8.12 -4.36
C VAL A 182 -13.35 -9.10 -4.00
N GLN A 183 -13.23 -9.78 -2.84
CA GLN A 183 -14.28 -10.64 -2.28
C GLN A 183 -15.31 -9.86 -1.45
N GLY A 184 -15.14 -8.54 -1.30
CA GLY A 184 -16.05 -7.68 -0.54
C GLY A 184 -15.81 -7.66 0.98
N TYR A 185 -14.89 -8.46 1.51
CA TYR A 185 -14.63 -8.50 2.96
C TYR A 185 -14.11 -7.16 3.51
N GLY A 186 -13.34 -6.40 2.72
CA GLY A 186 -12.85 -5.08 3.11
C GLY A 186 -13.97 -4.07 3.25
N GLU A 187 -14.86 -3.99 2.27
CA GLU A 187 -16.05 -3.11 2.33
C GLU A 187 -16.96 -3.46 3.51
N ALA A 188 -17.17 -4.75 3.75
CA ALA A 188 -17.97 -5.22 4.88
C ALA A 188 -17.32 -4.86 6.23
N ALA A 189 -16.00 -5.00 6.36
CA ALA A 189 -15.26 -4.63 7.57
C ALA A 189 -15.31 -3.11 7.81
N LEU A 190 -15.07 -2.29 6.77
CA LEU A 190 -15.17 -0.83 6.88
C LEU A 190 -16.58 -0.36 7.25
N ALA A 191 -17.61 -1.05 6.79
CA ALA A 191 -19.00 -0.74 7.15
C ALA A 191 -19.30 -1.07 8.63
N ALA A 192 -18.71 -2.15 9.16
CA ALA A 192 -18.87 -2.56 10.55
C ALA A 192 -18.11 -1.63 11.51
N ASP A 193 -16.90 -1.17 11.13
CA ASP A 193 -16.01 -0.35 11.98
C ASP A 193 -16.36 1.15 12.00
N ARG A 194 -17.34 1.60 11.23
CA ARG A 194 -17.82 3.01 11.30
C ARG A 194 -18.36 3.41 12.69
N VAL A 195 -18.37 2.48 13.64
CA VAL A 195 -18.73 2.69 15.06
C VAL A 195 -17.50 3.05 15.93
N VAL A 196 -16.25 2.92 15.43
CA VAL A 196 -15.03 3.20 16.19
C VAL A 196 -14.39 4.50 15.67
N PRO A 197 -14.06 5.48 16.53
CA PRO A 197 -13.39 6.72 16.12
C PRO A 197 -12.03 6.40 15.48
N LYS A 198 -11.78 6.93 14.27
CA LYS A 198 -10.46 6.89 13.65
C LYS A 198 -9.42 7.45 14.63
N PRO A 199 -8.24 6.83 14.82
CA PRO A 199 -7.15 7.46 15.53
C PRO A 199 -6.83 8.77 14.82
N SER A 200 -6.96 9.89 15.53
CA SER A 200 -6.62 11.21 15.04
C SER A 200 -5.14 11.20 14.63
N GLY A 201 -4.88 11.22 13.32
CA GLY A 201 -3.54 11.34 12.79
C GLY A 201 -2.98 12.72 13.16
N ASP A 202 -2.31 12.81 14.30
CA ASP A 202 -1.55 14.00 14.66
C ASP A 202 -0.29 14.05 13.78
N HIS A 203 -0.42 14.64 12.60
CA HIS A 203 0.69 15.02 11.74
C HIS A 203 1.29 16.34 12.23
N SER A 204 1.52 16.50 13.53
CA SER A 204 2.33 17.59 14.03
C SER A 204 3.80 17.32 13.64
N HIS A 205 4.18 17.70 12.43
CA HIS A 205 5.57 18.04 12.16
C HIS A 205 5.93 19.17 13.11
N SER A 206 6.55 18.85 14.22
CA SER A 206 7.19 19.81 15.09
C SER A 206 8.21 20.58 14.23
N LYS A 207 7.84 21.79 13.83
CA LYS A 207 8.77 22.73 13.21
C LYS A 207 9.77 23.09 14.30
N SER A 208 10.89 22.39 14.37
CA SER A 208 12.07 22.80 15.09
C SER A 208 12.47 24.18 14.57
N LYS A 209 12.21 25.23 15.35
CA LYS A 209 12.72 26.57 15.09
C LYS A 209 14.24 26.52 15.21
N ARG A 210 14.93 26.45 14.07
CA ARG A 210 16.36 26.76 14.06
C ARG A 210 16.50 28.26 14.34
N GLY A 211 17.07 28.60 15.48
CA GLY A 211 17.51 29.93 15.79
C GLY A 211 18.62 30.37 14.81
N PRO A 212 18.82 31.69 14.61
CA PRO A 212 19.84 32.18 13.68
C PRO A 212 21.24 31.87 14.23
N ALA A 213 22.07 31.24 13.35
CA ALA A 213 23.47 31.01 13.62
C ALA A 213 24.20 32.36 13.54
N THR A 214 24.58 32.92 14.69
CA THR A 214 25.57 34.00 14.78
C THR A 214 26.94 33.36 14.98
N GLY A 215 27.77 33.34 13.96
CA GLY A 215 29.20 33.03 14.05
C GLY A 215 29.98 34.08 13.28
N PRO A 216 31.11 34.58 13.82
CA PRO A 216 31.86 35.68 13.23
C PRO A 216 32.68 35.17 12.01
N VAL A 217 32.69 36.05 10.99
CA VAL A 217 33.64 35.97 9.87
C VAL A 217 34.98 36.48 10.35
N ALA A 218 36.03 35.69 10.20
CA ALA A 218 37.41 36.10 10.19
C ALA A 218 38.14 35.42 9.00
#